data_4e44fe185a6e7b2aa19113c0f93b957a
#
_entry.id   4e44fe185a6e7b2aa19113c0f93b957a
#
_cell.length_a   1.000
_cell.length_b   1.000
_cell.length_c   1.000
_cell.angle_alpha   90.00
_cell.angle_beta   90.00
_cell.angle_gamma   90.00
#
_symmetry.space_group_name_H-M   'P 1'
#
loop_
_entity.id
_entity.type
_entity.pdbx_description
1 polymer ?
#
loop_
_entity_poly.entity_id
_entity_poly.type
_entity_poly.pdbx_seq_one_letter_code
_entity_poly.pdbx_strand_id
1 'polypeptide(L)'
;TEPLWRFWQSCGFELVRIGSKPEASSGCYTAMAILPLSEQGEALRHAAHKHLARDWPWLRQRIELALAIPGDDGDTSLGEEDWRELAGFAFAHRPLEASLGALQRLLLASNLPLPALRGHLQRRQSPAACAEQAGVSGQKALLRHWRHETAQALEQLNAQHCRYWRDWAQSLQ
;
A
#
# COMPACT_ATOMS: atom_id res chain seq x y z
N THR A 1 7.60 0.42 20.24
CA THR A 1 7.17 1.43 21.24
C THR A 1 7.80 2.78 20.93
N GLU A 2 7.16 3.88 21.37
CA GLU A 2 7.67 5.24 21.13
C GLU A 2 9.08 5.48 21.71
N PRO A 3 9.42 5.04 22.95
CA PRO A 3 10.77 5.20 23.49
C PRO A 3 11.83 4.51 22.61
N LEU A 4 11.54 3.32 22.11
CA LEU A 4 12.45 2.59 21.24
C LEU A 4 12.65 3.32 19.89
N TRP A 5 11.58 3.89 19.35
CA TRP A 5 11.66 4.68 18.12
C TRP A 5 12.53 5.94 18.33
N ARG A 6 12.31 6.67 19.42
CA ARG A 6 13.13 7.85 19.76
C ARG A 6 14.63 7.51 19.89
N PHE A 7 14.94 6.34 20.47
CA PHE A 7 16.33 5.86 20.51
C PHE A 7 16.89 5.64 19.11
N TRP A 8 16.21 4.91 18.22
CA TRP A 8 16.69 4.69 16.87
C TRP A 8 16.83 5.99 16.08
N GLN A 9 15.89 6.90 16.26
CA GLN A 9 15.92 8.22 15.63
C GLN A 9 17.14 9.05 16.10
N SER A 10 17.47 9.00 17.39
CA SER A 10 18.67 9.67 17.92
C SER A 10 19.97 9.06 17.40
N CYS A 11 19.96 7.81 16.93
CA CYS A 11 21.07 7.15 16.26
C CYS A 11 21.14 7.44 14.75
N GLY A 12 20.26 8.31 14.22
CA GLY A 12 20.25 8.70 12.81
C GLY A 12 19.44 7.78 11.89
N PHE A 13 18.67 6.84 12.46
CA PHE A 13 17.75 6.03 11.66
C PHE A 13 16.53 6.83 11.24
N GLU A 14 16.07 6.65 10.01
CA GLU A 14 14.86 7.22 9.48
C GLU A 14 13.82 6.14 9.19
N LEU A 15 12.58 6.42 9.55
CA LEU A 15 11.46 5.51 9.35
C LEU A 15 11.10 5.46 7.86
N VAL A 16 11.00 4.24 7.33
CA VAL A 16 10.71 4.01 5.90
C VAL A 16 9.51 3.10 5.66
N ARG A 17 9.04 2.40 6.71
CA ARG A 17 7.85 1.55 6.62
C ARG A 17 7.22 1.35 7.99
N ILE A 18 5.88 1.26 8.00
CA ILE A 18 5.08 0.88 9.18
C ILE A 18 4.15 -0.26 8.76
N GLY A 19 4.08 -1.29 9.58
CA GLY A 19 3.10 -2.36 9.40
C GLY A 19 1.68 -1.85 9.66
N SER A 20 0.71 -2.37 8.95
CA SER A 20 -0.70 -1.95 9.02
C SER A 20 -1.51 -2.66 10.10
N LYS A 21 -0.93 -3.67 10.74
CA LYS A 21 -1.57 -4.46 11.80
C LYS A 21 -0.68 -4.52 13.04
N PRO A 22 -1.25 -4.36 14.24
CA PRO A 22 -0.50 -4.59 15.45
C PRO A 22 -0.18 -6.08 15.61
N GLU A 23 0.96 -6.40 16.19
CA GLU A 23 1.30 -7.77 16.57
C GLU A 23 0.40 -8.24 17.73
N ALA A 24 -0.08 -9.47 17.61
CA ALA A 24 -1.01 -10.04 18.58
C ALA A 24 -0.41 -10.16 20.01
N SER A 25 0.91 -10.33 20.11
CA SER A 25 1.62 -10.52 21.37
C SER A 25 1.94 -9.21 22.10
N SER A 26 2.24 -8.14 21.36
CA SER A 26 2.74 -6.87 21.92
C SER A 26 1.77 -5.71 21.75
N GLY A 27 0.77 -5.83 20.86
CA GLY A 27 -0.07 -4.71 20.44
C GLY A 27 0.68 -3.62 19.67
N CYS A 28 1.96 -3.82 19.37
CA CYS A 28 2.80 -2.84 18.69
C CYS A 28 2.79 -3.06 17.19
N TYR A 29 2.91 -1.95 16.44
CA TYR A 29 3.13 -2.02 14.99
C TYR A 29 4.59 -2.29 14.70
N THR A 30 4.85 -3.14 13.68
CA THR A 30 6.20 -3.30 13.15
C THR A 30 6.62 -2.04 12.40
N ALA A 31 7.91 -1.73 12.47
CA ALA A 31 8.49 -0.60 11.76
C ALA A 31 9.81 -1.02 11.12
N MET A 32 10.12 -0.45 9.97
CA MET A 32 11.42 -0.55 9.33
C MET A 32 12.05 0.83 9.30
N ALA A 33 13.29 0.91 9.72
CA ALA A 33 14.08 2.14 9.67
C ALA A 33 15.43 1.86 9.00
N ILE A 34 15.97 2.84 8.29
CA ILE A 34 17.22 2.74 7.56
C ILE A 34 18.21 3.78 8.11
N LEU A 35 19.46 3.34 8.36
CA LEU A 35 20.63 4.18 8.55
C LEU A 35 21.49 4.00 7.29
N PRO A 36 21.65 5.01 6.42
CA PRO A 36 22.48 4.89 5.22
C PRO A 36 23.97 4.88 5.58
N LEU A 37 24.72 3.98 4.94
CA LEU A 37 26.18 3.87 5.10
C LEU A 37 26.92 4.22 3.80
N SER A 38 26.21 4.62 2.76
CA SER A 38 26.76 4.98 1.44
C SER A 38 25.80 5.93 0.72
N GLU A 39 26.27 6.56 -0.36
CA GLU A 39 25.42 7.40 -1.22
C GLU A 39 24.23 6.64 -1.81
N GLN A 40 24.44 5.37 -2.19
CA GLN A 40 23.37 4.50 -2.66
C GLN A 40 22.34 4.19 -1.55
N GLY A 41 22.83 3.97 -0.32
CA GLY A 41 21.99 3.81 0.86
C GLY A 41 21.18 5.07 1.17
N GLU A 42 21.76 6.24 0.98
CA GLU A 42 21.07 7.52 1.15
C GLU A 42 19.94 7.71 0.11
N ALA A 43 20.21 7.39 -1.16
CA ALA A 43 19.19 7.43 -2.21
C ALA A 43 18.03 6.46 -1.94
N LEU A 44 18.36 5.24 -1.47
CA LEU A 44 17.35 4.25 -1.08
C LEU A 44 16.51 4.73 0.10
N ARG A 45 17.16 5.25 1.15
CA ARG A 45 16.47 5.81 2.32
C ARG A 45 15.50 6.92 1.93
N HIS A 46 15.96 7.86 1.11
CA HIS A 46 15.16 8.99 0.65
C HIS A 46 13.94 8.52 -0.17
N ALA A 47 14.13 7.61 -1.11
CA ALA A 47 13.04 7.06 -1.92
C ALA A 47 12.01 6.31 -1.06
N ALA A 48 12.47 5.48 -0.12
CA ALA A 48 11.61 4.71 0.76
C ALA A 48 10.84 5.60 1.75
N HIS A 49 11.49 6.63 2.30
CA HIS A 49 10.80 7.61 3.16
C HIS A 49 9.75 8.42 2.39
N LYS A 50 10.09 8.90 1.19
CA LYS A 50 9.15 9.61 0.31
C LYS A 50 7.93 8.74 0.01
N HIS A 51 8.13 7.45 -0.25
CA HIS A 51 7.04 6.52 -0.49
C HIS A 51 6.14 6.37 0.75
N LEU A 52 6.73 6.19 1.95
CA LEU A 52 5.97 6.16 3.20
C LEU A 52 5.19 7.46 3.43
N ALA A 53 5.81 8.62 3.19
CA ALA A 53 5.15 9.92 3.36
C ALA A 53 3.93 10.05 2.43
N ARG A 54 4.05 9.64 1.17
CA ARG A 54 2.92 9.62 0.21
C ARG A 54 1.79 8.66 0.63
N ASP A 55 2.11 7.56 1.29
CA ASP A 55 1.12 6.58 1.76
C ASP A 55 0.47 6.98 3.09
N TRP A 56 1.17 7.81 3.88
CA TRP A 56 0.79 8.12 5.25
C TRP A 56 -0.61 8.71 5.41
N PRO A 57 -1.13 9.61 4.56
CA PRO A 57 -2.48 10.13 4.67
C PRO A 57 -3.58 9.06 4.73
N TRP A 58 -3.37 7.93 4.06
CA TRP A 58 -4.30 6.79 4.07
C TRP A 58 -4.00 5.77 5.16
N LEU A 59 -2.71 5.50 5.43
CA LEU A 59 -2.28 4.58 6.48
C LEU A 59 -2.73 5.07 7.85
N ARG A 60 -2.51 6.35 8.19
CA ARG A 60 -2.86 6.94 9.49
C ARG A 60 -4.36 6.84 9.82
N GLN A 61 -5.21 6.66 8.85
CA GLN A 61 -6.66 6.48 9.06
C GLN A 61 -7.00 5.07 9.57
N ARG A 62 -6.07 4.14 9.48
CA ARG A 62 -6.23 2.73 9.84
C ARG A 62 -5.29 2.28 10.96
N ILE A 63 -4.35 3.13 11.33
CA ILE A 63 -3.32 2.87 12.34
C ILE A 63 -3.51 3.88 13.47
N GLU A 64 -3.71 3.39 14.68
CA GLU A 64 -3.84 4.23 15.88
C GLU A 64 -2.46 4.61 16.43
N LEU A 65 -1.72 5.41 15.67
CA LEU A 65 -0.41 5.94 16.07
C LEU A 65 -0.39 7.45 15.97
N ALA A 66 -0.02 8.10 17.07
CA ALA A 66 0.27 9.54 17.10
C ALA A 66 1.68 9.81 16.54
N LEU A 67 1.84 9.61 15.25
CA LEU A 67 3.11 9.77 14.54
C LEU A 67 2.96 10.80 13.42
N ALA A 68 3.95 11.68 13.27
CA ALA A 68 4.06 12.60 12.13
C ALA A 68 5.11 12.07 11.15
N ILE A 69 4.72 11.88 9.90
CA ILE A 69 5.62 11.53 8.80
C ILE A 69 5.70 12.76 7.89
N PRO A 70 6.81 13.50 7.91
CA PRO A 70 7.01 14.65 7.03
C PRO A 70 7.29 14.21 5.59
N GLY A 71 7.11 15.11 4.62
CA GLY A 71 7.52 14.90 3.24
C GLY A 71 6.41 14.46 2.29
N ASP A 72 5.14 14.45 2.73
CA ASP A 72 4.00 14.33 1.82
C ASP A 72 3.90 15.62 0.98
N ASP A 73 4.03 15.48 -0.34
CA ASP A 73 3.93 16.57 -1.31
C ASP A 73 2.50 16.71 -1.88
N GLY A 74 1.56 15.89 -1.41
CA GLY A 74 0.17 15.87 -1.89
C GLY A 74 0.01 15.28 -3.29
N ASP A 75 1.06 14.73 -3.90
CA ASP A 75 0.99 14.09 -5.21
C ASP A 75 0.23 12.77 -5.15
N THR A 76 -0.93 12.74 -5.78
CA THR A 76 -1.80 11.57 -5.89
C THR A 76 -1.68 10.85 -7.23
N SER A 77 -0.75 11.23 -8.08
CA SER A 77 -0.50 10.55 -9.36
C SER A 77 0.09 9.15 -9.15
N LEU A 78 -0.14 8.27 -10.13
CA LEU A 78 0.45 6.94 -10.12
C LEU A 78 1.89 7.00 -10.64
N GLY A 79 2.85 6.66 -9.77
CA GLY A 79 4.25 6.46 -10.14
C GLY A 79 4.60 5.01 -10.46
N GLU A 80 5.81 4.75 -10.93
CA GLU A 80 6.32 3.40 -11.25
C GLU A 80 6.26 2.45 -10.04
N GLU A 81 6.52 2.96 -8.84
CA GLU A 81 6.40 2.18 -7.61
C GLU A 81 4.96 1.73 -7.35
N ASP A 82 3.98 2.61 -7.61
CA ASP A 82 2.57 2.27 -7.48
C ASP A 82 2.17 1.18 -8.48
N TRP A 83 2.61 1.29 -9.74
CA TRP A 83 2.36 0.27 -10.76
C TRP A 83 2.93 -1.09 -10.35
N ARG A 84 4.15 -1.11 -9.82
CA ARG A 84 4.80 -2.32 -9.30
C ARG A 84 4.00 -2.95 -8.15
N GLU A 85 3.56 -2.15 -7.19
CA GLU A 85 2.78 -2.62 -6.05
C GLU A 85 1.39 -3.12 -6.46
N LEU A 86 0.72 -2.38 -7.34
CA LEU A 86 -0.59 -2.74 -7.86
C LEU A 86 -0.54 -4.02 -8.70
N ALA A 87 0.49 -4.19 -9.53
CA ALA A 87 0.71 -5.43 -10.25
C ALA A 87 1.00 -6.61 -9.31
N GLY A 88 1.82 -6.39 -8.29
CA GLY A 88 2.06 -7.39 -7.25
C GLY A 88 0.78 -7.80 -6.51
N PHE A 89 -0.13 -6.86 -6.25
CA PHE A 89 -1.43 -7.15 -5.67
C PHE A 89 -2.36 -7.87 -6.65
N ALA A 90 -2.51 -7.36 -7.87
CA ALA A 90 -3.45 -7.87 -8.86
C ALA A 90 -3.07 -9.25 -9.39
N PHE A 91 -1.79 -9.48 -9.68
CA PHE A 91 -1.31 -10.63 -10.45
C PHE A 91 -0.42 -11.60 -9.67
N ALA A 92 0.02 -11.21 -8.44
CA ALA A 92 0.84 -12.05 -7.58
C ALA A 92 0.22 -12.21 -6.18
N HIS A 93 1.04 -12.23 -5.12
CA HIS A 93 0.57 -12.52 -3.75
C HIS A 93 0.73 -11.35 -2.78
N ARG A 94 1.00 -10.13 -3.28
CA ARG A 94 1.14 -8.95 -2.42
C ARG A 94 -0.15 -8.72 -1.61
N PRO A 95 -0.06 -8.49 -0.28
CA PRO A 95 -1.23 -8.22 0.55
C PRO A 95 -1.89 -6.87 0.21
N LEU A 96 -3.21 -6.77 0.40
CA LEU A 96 -3.96 -5.54 0.23
C LEU A 96 -3.41 -4.42 1.12
N GLU A 97 -3.14 -4.73 2.37
CA GLU A 97 -2.63 -3.76 3.35
C GLU A 97 -1.26 -3.19 2.97
N ALA A 98 -0.42 -3.98 2.29
CA ALA A 98 0.88 -3.53 1.81
C ALA A 98 0.80 -2.70 0.52
N SER A 99 -0.36 -2.61 -0.11
CA SER A 99 -0.62 -1.87 -1.35
C SER A 99 -1.63 -0.73 -1.14
N LEU A 100 -1.90 -0.37 0.11
CA LEU A 100 -3.02 0.51 0.45
C LEU A 100 -2.91 1.89 -0.22
N GLY A 101 -1.74 2.54 -0.16
CA GLY A 101 -1.52 3.84 -0.76
C GLY A 101 -1.66 3.79 -2.28
N ALA A 102 -1.02 2.82 -2.92
CA ALA A 102 -1.12 2.61 -4.36
C ALA A 102 -2.58 2.34 -4.81
N LEU A 103 -3.33 1.52 -4.05
CA LEU A 103 -4.75 1.26 -4.32
C LEU A 103 -5.60 2.53 -4.19
N GLN A 104 -5.34 3.39 -3.21
CA GLN A 104 -6.06 4.66 -3.07
C GLN A 104 -5.78 5.59 -4.26
N ARG A 105 -4.52 5.71 -4.70
CA ARG A 105 -4.15 6.49 -5.90
C ARG A 105 -4.78 5.91 -7.16
N LEU A 106 -4.84 4.58 -7.28
CA LEU A 106 -5.55 3.92 -8.38
C LEU A 106 -7.04 4.31 -8.42
N LEU A 107 -7.70 4.31 -7.26
CA LEU A 107 -9.13 4.69 -7.17
C LEU A 107 -9.37 6.16 -7.51
N LEU A 108 -8.38 7.03 -7.32
CA LEU A 108 -8.44 8.45 -7.74
C LEU A 108 -8.22 8.59 -9.25
N ALA A 109 -7.30 7.80 -9.83
CA ALA A 109 -6.95 7.86 -11.25
C ALA A 109 -7.98 7.16 -12.16
N SER A 110 -8.64 6.10 -11.66
CA SER A 110 -9.56 5.28 -12.46
C SER A 110 -10.98 5.85 -12.52
N ASN A 111 -11.55 5.86 -13.73
CA ASN A 111 -12.95 6.20 -13.98
C ASN A 111 -13.91 4.99 -13.83
N LEU A 112 -13.38 3.78 -13.60
CA LEU A 112 -14.21 2.60 -13.39
C LEU A 112 -14.93 2.64 -12.04
N PRO A 113 -16.10 2.04 -11.92
CA PRO A 113 -16.89 2.06 -10.68
C PRO A 113 -16.21 1.31 -9.53
N LEU A 114 -15.51 0.19 -9.77
CA LEU A 114 -14.76 -0.61 -8.80
C LEU A 114 -15.51 -0.77 -7.46
N PRO A 115 -16.73 -1.30 -7.45
CA PRO A 115 -17.63 -1.14 -6.31
C PRO A 115 -17.13 -1.81 -5.03
N ALA A 116 -16.46 -2.95 -5.12
CA ALA A 116 -15.95 -3.66 -3.96
C ALA A 116 -14.71 -2.99 -3.37
N LEU A 117 -13.76 -2.53 -4.21
CA LEU A 117 -12.59 -1.78 -3.75
C LEU A 117 -13.00 -0.43 -3.14
N ARG A 118 -13.82 0.36 -3.83
CA ARG A 118 -14.32 1.64 -3.30
C ARG A 118 -15.15 1.44 -2.03
N GLY A 119 -15.95 0.37 -1.98
CA GLY A 119 -16.70 -0.01 -0.80
C GLY A 119 -15.80 -0.17 0.41
N HIS A 120 -14.77 -0.99 0.30
CA HIS A 120 -13.86 -1.28 1.38
C HIS A 120 -12.92 -0.11 1.71
N LEU A 121 -12.28 0.48 0.70
CA LEU A 121 -11.19 1.44 0.90
C LEU A 121 -11.67 2.86 1.17
N GLN A 122 -12.72 3.32 0.50
CA GLN A 122 -13.23 4.69 0.60
C GLN A 122 -14.44 4.79 1.54
N ARG A 123 -15.41 3.86 1.42
CA ARG A 123 -16.63 3.87 2.24
C ARG A 123 -16.51 3.09 3.55
N ARG A 124 -15.34 2.46 3.81
CA ARG A 124 -15.05 1.69 5.02
C ARG A 124 -16.05 0.57 5.30
N GLN A 125 -16.65 0.01 4.26
CA GLN A 125 -17.53 -1.14 4.39
C GLN A 125 -16.73 -2.36 4.89
N SER A 126 -17.40 -3.20 5.69
CA SER A 126 -16.80 -4.44 6.15
C SER A 126 -16.52 -5.38 4.97
N PRO A 127 -15.52 -6.27 5.08
CA PRO A 127 -15.31 -7.31 4.05
C PRO A 127 -16.56 -8.14 3.78
N ALA A 128 -17.37 -8.43 4.81
CA ALA A 128 -18.62 -9.18 4.65
C ALA A 128 -19.63 -8.43 3.76
N ALA A 129 -19.84 -7.13 4.00
CA ALA A 129 -20.73 -6.30 3.18
C ALA A 129 -20.22 -6.18 1.73
N CYS A 130 -18.91 -6.04 1.53
CA CYS A 130 -18.33 -6.03 0.19
C CYS A 130 -18.51 -7.36 -0.54
N ALA A 131 -18.37 -8.49 0.15
CA ALA A 131 -18.57 -9.81 -0.41
C ALA A 131 -20.03 -10.03 -0.84
N GLU A 132 -20.97 -9.62 0.00
CA GLU A 132 -22.42 -9.69 -0.30
C GLU A 132 -22.77 -8.85 -1.55
N GLN A 133 -22.30 -7.59 -1.60
CA GLN A 133 -22.51 -6.71 -2.77
C GLN A 133 -21.88 -7.25 -4.06
N ALA A 134 -20.71 -7.90 -3.95
CA ALA A 134 -20.02 -8.51 -5.08
C ALA A 134 -20.61 -9.88 -5.47
N GLY A 135 -21.57 -10.42 -4.72
CA GLY A 135 -22.13 -11.75 -4.96
C GLY A 135 -21.13 -12.89 -4.77
N VAL A 136 -20.12 -12.71 -3.89
CA VAL A 136 -19.07 -13.71 -3.63
C VAL A 136 -19.11 -14.18 -2.18
N SER A 137 -18.66 -15.42 -1.93
CA SER A 137 -18.65 -16.00 -0.59
C SER A 137 -17.24 -16.23 -0.08
N GLY A 138 -16.97 -15.70 1.12
CA GLY A 138 -15.73 -15.90 1.85
C GLY A 138 -14.58 -14.96 1.45
N GLN A 139 -13.62 -14.82 2.37
CA GLN A 139 -12.52 -13.86 2.23
C GLN A 139 -11.63 -14.12 1.00
N LYS A 140 -11.38 -15.39 0.66
CA LYS A 140 -10.55 -15.75 -0.50
C LYS A 140 -11.21 -15.34 -1.82
N ALA A 141 -12.53 -15.47 -1.94
CA ALA A 141 -13.27 -15.06 -3.12
C ALA A 141 -13.33 -13.53 -3.23
N LEU A 142 -13.55 -12.83 -2.11
CA LEU A 142 -13.50 -11.38 -2.06
C LEU A 142 -12.12 -10.83 -2.43
N LEU A 143 -11.05 -11.41 -1.92
CA LEU A 143 -9.68 -11.01 -2.28
C LEU A 143 -9.43 -11.19 -3.79
N ARG A 144 -9.88 -12.29 -4.38
CA ARG A 144 -9.79 -12.48 -5.84
C ARG A 144 -10.60 -11.43 -6.60
N HIS A 145 -11.76 -11.05 -6.08
CA HIS A 145 -12.59 -10.01 -6.68
C HIS A 145 -11.89 -8.63 -6.64
N TRP A 146 -11.32 -8.23 -5.52
CA TRP A 146 -10.54 -7.00 -5.41
C TRP A 146 -9.33 -6.98 -6.35
N ARG A 147 -8.61 -8.10 -6.49
CA ARG A 147 -7.50 -8.24 -7.44
C ARG A 147 -7.99 -8.09 -8.89
N HIS A 148 -9.14 -8.65 -9.20
CA HIS A 148 -9.74 -8.51 -10.53
C HIS A 148 -10.14 -7.06 -10.84
N GLU A 149 -10.80 -6.36 -9.91
CA GLU A 149 -11.10 -4.93 -10.06
C GLU A 149 -9.82 -4.10 -10.25
N THR A 150 -8.75 -4.41 -9.51
CA THR A 150 -7.44 -3.75 -9.67
C THR A 150 -6.87 -3.99 -11.06
N ALA A 151 -6.87 -5.24 -11.54
CA ALA A 151 -6.39 -5.59 -12.87
C ALA A 151 -7.17 -4.86 -13.98
N GLN A 152 -8.50 -4.79 -13.87
CA GLN A 152 -9.34 -4.04 -14.81
C GLN A 152 -8.99 -2.55 -14.84
N ALA A 153 -8.76 -1.95 -13.68
CA ALA A 153 -8.39 -0.54 -13.60
C ALA A 153 -7.02 -0.26 -14.22
N LEU A 154 -6.03 -1.12 -13.97
CA LEU A 154 -4.69 -1.02 -14.58
C LEU A 154 -4.75 -1.15 -16.12
N GLU A 155 -5.52 -2.11 -16.62
CA GLU A 155 -5.72 -2.32 -18.05
C GLU A 155 -6.39 -1.11 -18.72
N GLN A 156 -7.39 -0.54 -18.05
CA GLN A 156 -8.11 0.64 -18.55
C GLN A 156 -7.21 1.90 -18.57
N LEU A 157 -6.36 2.07 -17.58
CA LEU A 157 -5.46 3.23 -17.51
C LEU A 157 -4.35 3.16 -18.55
N ASN A 158 -3.69 2.03 -18.69
CA ASN A 158 -2.64 1.81 -19.69
C ASN A 158 -2.41 0.30 -19.90
N ALA A 159 -2.99 -0.25 -20.96
CA ALA A 159 -2.90 -1.68 -21.28
C ALA A 159 -1.46 -2.16 -21.53
N GLN A 160 -0.61 -1.35 -22.18
CA GLN A 160 0.78 -1.73 -22.44
C GLN A 160 1.59 -1.78 -21.14
N HIS A 161 1.43 -0.77 -20.30
CA HIS A 161 2.13 -0.68 -19.00
C HIS A 161 1.63 -1.77 -18.04
N CYS A 162 0.33 -2.06 -18.05
CA CYS A 162 -0.26 -3.17 -17.32
C CYS A 162 0.35 -4.52 -17.69
N ARG A 163 0.54 -4.79 -19.00
CA ARG A 163 1.20 -6.02 -19.47
C ARG A 163 2.64 -6.12 -18.95
N TYR A 164 3.43 -5.06 -19.08
CA TYR A 164 4.80 -5.02 -18.61
C TYR A 164 4.91 -5.39 -17.12
N TRP A 165 4.13 -4.74 -16.27
CA TRP A 165 4.18 -4.97 -14.83
C TRP A 165 3.56 -6.31 -14.41
N ARG A 166 2.57 -6.81 -15.14
CA ARG A 166 2.02 -8.15 -14.93
C ARG A 166 3.09 -9.22 -15.18
N ASP A 167 3.77 -9.15 -16.32
CA ASP A 167 4.81 -10.11 -16.68
C ASP A 167 5.95 -10.08 -15.66
N TRP A 168 6.34 -8.89 -15.21
CA TRP A 168 7.29 -8.73 -14.12
C TRP A 168 6.79 -9.38 -12.82
N ALA A 169 5.56 -9.11 -12.38
CA ALA A 169 5.01 -9.67 -11.13
C ALA A 169 4.91 -11.20 -11.17
N GLN A 170 4.61 -11.78 -12.33
CA GLN A 170 4.53 -13.23 -12.52
C GLN A 170 5.92 -13.89 -12.59
N SER A 171 6.94 -13.18 -13.05
CA SER A 171 8.32 -13.70 -13.08
C SER A 171 8.94 -13.89 -11.69
N LEU A 172 8.34 -13.32 -10.65
CA LEU A 172 8.79 -13.43 -9.26
C LEU A 172 8.17 -14.64 -8.51
N GLN A 173 7.28 -15.40 -9.13
CA GLN A 173 6.62 -16.56 -8.55
C GLN A 173 7.33 -17.84 -8.87
#